data_e8bb87e95d6286701bf4ad03464d8483
#
_entry.id   e8bb87e95d6286701bf4ad03464d8483
#
_cell.length_a   1.000
_cell.length_b   1.000
_cell.length_c   1.000
_cell.angle_alpha   90.00
_cell.angle_beta   90.00
_cell.angle_gamma   90.00
#
_symmetry.space_group_name_H-M   'P 1'
#
loop_
_entity.id
_entity.type
_entity.pdbx_description
1 polymer ?
#
loop_
_entity_poly.entity_id
_entity_poly.type
_entity_poly.pdbx_seq_one_letter_code
_entity_poly.pdbx_strand_id
1 'polypeptide(L)'
;ERFTDELQPRDVVTNAIVEEMKKFGTDHVYITLPTMTTEQAAKRFPNIFDACMEEGYDITKDKVPVTPAQHYMMGGIKTDLYGRTSMAHLYAAGETACNGVHGKNRLASNSLLESLVFAKRAADVVADDKSEKPENYNEIDLSSYPPKEERQKEFKKLIMDEIKEKDKDFYDKWCNTQG
;
A
#
# COMPACT_ATOMS: atom_id res chain seq x y z
N GLU A 1 15.90 15.40 -17.98
CA GLU A 1 17.06 15.35 -17.08
C GLU A 1 16.71 14.49 -15.86
N ARG A 2 17.67 13.68 -15.37
CA ARG A 2 17.49 12.82 -14.20
C ARG A 2 17.59 13.70 -12.94
N PHE A 3 16.53 13.77 -12.14
CA PHE A 3 16.47 14.63 -10.95
C PHE A 3 16.64 13.85 -9.62
N THR A 4 16.57 12.52 -9.64
CA THR A 4 16.81 11.65 -8.48
C THR A 4 17.38 10.30 -8.90
N ASP A 5 17.89 9.53 -7.93
CA ASP A 5 18.25 8.13 -8.13
C ASP A 5 17.02 7.26 -7.89
N GLU A 6 16.60 6.52 -8.91
CA GLU A 6 15.38 5.69 -8.89
C GLU A 6 15.47 4.50 -7.91
N LEU A 7 16.67 4.15 -7.46
CA LEU A 7 16.90 3.04 -6.53
C LEU A 7 16.88 3.48 -5.05
N GLN A 8 16.67 4.76 -4.78
CA GLN A 8 16.45 5.25 -3.41
C GLN A 8 15.17 4.65 -2.79
N PRO A 9 15.01 4.69 -1.46
CA PRO A 9 13.76 4.33 -0.78
C PRO A 9 12.55 5.02 -1.41
N ARG A 10 11.40 4.34 -1.47
CA ARG A 10 10.22 4.81 -2.21
C ARG A 10 9.68 6.15 -1.74
N ASP A 11 9.74 6.42 -0.46
CA ASP A 11 9.38 7.72 0.12
C ASP A 11 10.30 8.84 -0.37
N VAL A 12 11.60 8.59 -0.49
CA VAL A 12 12.58 9.54 -1.03
C VAL A 12 12.28 9.84 -2.51
N VAL A 13 12.07 8.80 -3.32
CA VAL A 13 11.74 8.94 -4.75
C VAL A 13 10.41 9.68 -4.93
N THR A 14 9.38 9.32 -4.15
CA THR A 14 8.07 9.98 -4.20
C THR A 14 8.18 11.47 -3.84
N ASN A 15 8.91 11.81 -2.78
CA ASN A 15 9.13 13.21 -2.40
C ASN A 15 9.82 13.99 -3.51
N ALA A 16 10.89 13.44 -4.13
CA ALA A 16 11.60 14.07 -5.22
C ALA A 16 10.68 14.30 -6.44
N ILE A 17 9.83 13.32 -6.79
CA ILE A 17 8.85 13.47 -7.88
C ILE A 17 7.87 14.60 -7.58
N VAL A 18 7.29 14.64 -6.36
CA VAL A 18 6.33 15.66 -5.98
C VAL A 18 6.94 17.06 -5.98
N GLU A 19 8.20 17.19 -5.53
CA GLU A 19 8.92 18.46 -5.58
C GLU A 19 9.18 18.92 -7.03
N GLU A 20 9.54 17.99 -7.92
CA GLU A 20 9.76 18.30 -9.32
C GLU A 20 8.44 18.71 -10.02
N MET A 21 7.34 17.99 -9.75
CA MET A 21 6.01 18.35 -10.25
C MET A 21 5.61 19.77 -9.79
N LYS A 22 5.82 20.11 -8.52
CA LYS A 22 5.54 21.46 -7.98
C LYS A 22 6.40 22.52 -8.65
N LYS A 23 7.69 22.25 -8.83
CA LYS A 23 8.65 23.20 -9.44
C LYS A 23 8.26 23.58 -10.85
N PHE A 24 7.74 22.63 -11.64
CA PHE A 24 7.35 22.85 -13.03
C PHE A 24 5.84 23.08 -13.22
N GLY A 25 5.03 23.00 -12.17
CA GLY A 25 3.59 23.17 -12.26
C GLY A 25 2.91 22.07 -13.08
N THR A 26 3.44 20.84 -13.04
CA THR A 26 2.93 19.67 -13.77
C THR A 26 2.29 18.66 -12.81
N ASP A 27 1.41 17.82 -13.32
CA ASP A 27 0.75 16.74 -12.59
C ASP A 27 1.46 15.38 -12.77
N HIS A 28 2.57 15.36 -13.52
CA HIS A 28 3.36 14.16 -13.80
C HIS A 28 4.84 14.47 -14.00
N VAL A 29 5.66 13.43 -13.96
CA VAL A 29 7.05 13.38 -14.46
C VAL A 29 7.16 12.31 -15.53
N TYR A 30 8.35 12.11 -16.09
CA TYR A 30 8.54 11.15 -17.18
C TYR A 30 9.50 10.05 -16.77
N ILE A 31 9.22 8.81 -17.23
CA ILE A 31 10.13 7.67 -17.18
C ILE A 31 10.48 7.21 -18.59
N THR A 32 11.72 6.70 -18.75
CA THR A 32 12.21 6.13 -20.00
C THR A 32 13.12 4.95 -19.71
N LEU A 33 13.29 4.03 -20.67
CA LEU A 33 14.26 2.93 -20.63
C LEU A 33 15.29 3.03 -21.77
N PRO A 34 16.11 4.09 -21.82
CA PRO A 34 17.00 4.35 -22.96
C PRO A 34 18.13 3.33 -23.11
N THR A 35 18.39 2.50 -22.10
CA THR A 35 19.44 1.48 -22.09
C THR A 35 18.98 0.12 -22.61
N MET A 36 17.68 -0.03 -22.92
CA MET A 36 17.11 -1.27 -23.44
C MET A 36 16.65 -1.09 -24.88
N THR A 37 16.81 -2.15 -25.70
CA THR A 37 16.10 -2.21 -26.98
C THR A 37 14.62 -2.55 -26.78
N THR A 38 13.79 -2.24 -27.75
CA THR A 38 12.36 -2.58 -27.74
C THR A 38 12.12 -4.08 -27.47
N GLU A 39 12.91 -4.95 -28.12
CA GLU A 39 12.85 -6.40 -27.91
C GLU A 39 13.22 -6.82 -26.48
N GLN A 40 14.25 -6.19 -25.91
CA GLN A 40 14.66 -6.45 -24.53
C GLN A 40 13.59 -5.99 -23.53
N ALA A 41 12.98 -4.83 -23.75
CA ALA A 41 11.90 -4.31 -22.91
C ALA A 41 10.67 -5.20 -22.97
N ALA A 42 10.21 -5.59 -24.15
CA ALA A 42 9.08 -6.50 -24.35
C ALA A 42 9.31 -7.87 -23.69
N LYS A 43 10.51 -8.42 -23.78
CA LYS A 43 10.85 -9.71 -23.16
C LYS A 43 10.92 -9.63 -21.62
N ARG A 44 11.47 -8.54 -21.10
CA ARG A 44 11.71 -8.39 -19.65
C ARG A 44 10.48 -7.91 -18.87
N PHE A 45 9.67 -7.06 -19.49
CA PHE A 45 8.52 -6.41 -18.89
C PHE A 45 7.28 -6.47 -19.81
N PRO A 46 6.83 -7.69 -20.22
CA PRO A 46 5.82 -7.83 -21.27
C PRO A 46 4.55 -7.04 -20.98
N ASN A 47 3.97 -7.18 -19.78
CA ASN A 47 2.72 -6.51 -19.43
C ASN A 47 2.83 -4.97 -19.40
N ILE A 48 3.98 -4.45 -18.91
CA ILE A 48 4.19 -2.99 -18.87
C ILE A 48 4.46 -2.48 -20.28
N PHE A 49 5.23 -3.23 -21.08
CA PHE A 49 5.50 -2.86 -22.46
C PHE A 49 4.23 -2.81 -23.30
N ASP A 50 3.40 -3.85 -23.23
CA ASP A 50 2.13 -3.94 -23.96
C ASP A 50 1.17 -2.80 -23.53
N ALA A 51 1.02 -2.56 -22.22
CA ALA A 51 0.18 -1.46 -21.72
C ALA A 51 0.68 -0.08 -22.21
N CYS A 52 1.97 0.17 -22.22
CA CYS A 52 2.51 1.42 -22.77
C CYS A 52 2.27 1.53 -24.27
N MET A 53 2.44 0.44 -25.02
CA MET A 53 2.18 0.43 -26.47
C MET A 53 0.71 0.64 -26.81
N GLU A 54 -0.23 0.09 -26.04
CA GLU A 54 -1.67 0.33 -26.17
C GLU A 54 -2.03 1.80 -26.00
N GLU A 55 -1.34 2.51 -25.09
CA GLU A 55 -1.48 3.95 -24.89
C GLU A 55 -0.64 4.80 -25.85
N GLY A 56 0.05 4.18 -26.82
CA GLY A 56 0.83 4.84 -27.86
C GLY A 56 2.26 5.23 -27.48
N TYR A 57 2.81 4.64 -26.40
CA TYR A 57 4.17 4.93 -25.94
C TYR A 57 5.10 3.73 -26.12
N ASP A 58 6.20 3.89 -26.85
CA ASP A 58 7.34 2.97 -26.78
C ASP A 58 8.28 3.41 -25.64
N ILE A 59 8.20 2.74 -24.48
CA ILE A 59 8.96 3.11 -23.27
C ILE A 59 10.49 3.16 -23.48
N THR A 60 11.00 2.58 -24.55
CA THR A 60 12.42 2.63 -24.91
C THR A 60 12.80 3.87 -25.71
N LYS A 61 11.84 4.56 -26.29
CA LYS A 61 12.02 5.75 -27.14
C LYS A 61 11.28 6.99 -26.62
N ASP A 62 10.09 6.76 -26.06
CA ASP A 62 9.21 7.83 -25.66
C ASP A 62 9.33 8.14 -24.17
N LYS A 63 8.89 9.31 -23.81
CA LYS A 63 8.76 9.75 -22.42
C LYS A 63 7.38 9.37 -21.91
N VAL A 64 7.28 8.31 -21.11
CA VAL A 64 6.02 7.85 -20.52
C VAL A 64 5.68 8.70 -19.30
N PRO A 65 4.54 9.38 -19.26
CA PRO A 65 4.12 10.17 -18.10
C PRO A 65 3.78 9.26 -16.92
N VAL A 66 4.27 9.60 -15.73
CA VAL A 66 4.01 8.86 -14.49
C VAL A 66 3.77 9.81 -13.34
N THR A 67 2.93 9.41 -12.40
CA THR A 67 2.67 10.12 -11.16
C THR A 67 2.73 9.16 -9.97
N PRO A 68 3.13 9.62 -8.77
CA PRO A 68 3.09 8.78 -7.60
C PRO A 68 1.66 8.33 -7.26
N ALA A 69 1.51 7.06 -6.92
CA ALA A 69 0.26 6.51 -6.45
C ALA A 69 0.49 5.63 -5.23
N GLN A 70 -0.53 5.47 -4.40
CA GLN A 70 -0.46 4.52 -3.29
C GLN A 70 -0.38 3.10 -3.86
N HIS A 71 0.58 2.32 -3.35
CA HIS A 71 0.81 0.96 -3.80
C HIS A 71 0.61 -0.08 -2.70
N TYR A 72 1.08 0.18 -1.48
CA TYR A 72 1.02 -0.74 -0.36
C TYR A 72 0.89 0.02 0.96
N MET A 73 0.02 -0.45 1.84
CA MET A 73 -0.16 0.14 3.16
C MET A 73 0.74 -0.57 4.18
N MET A 74 1.71 0.15 4.76
CA MET A 74 2.41 -0.31 5.95
C MET A 74 1.58 0.04 7.17
N GLY A 75 1.45 -0.91 8.09
CA GLY A 75 0.53 -0.78 9.22
C GLY A 75 -0.67 -1.72 9.10
N GLY A 76 -1.76 -1.39 9.77
CA GLY A 76 -2.98 -2.20 9.77
C GLY A 76 -3.31 -2.78 11.15
N ILE A 77 -4.01 -3.90 11.19
CA ILE A 77 -4.40 -4.58 12.43
C ILE A 77 -3.14 -5.12 13.12
N LYS A 78 -2.87 -4.64 14.34
CA LYS A 78 -1.72 -5.10 15.11
C LYS A 78 -1.83 -6.58 15.42
N THR A 79 -0.80 -7.35 15.08
CA THR A 79 -0.71 -8.79 15.33
C THR A 79 0.60 -9.18 15.98
N ASP A 80 0.61 -10.36 16.61
CA ASP A 80 1.84 -11.05 16.95
C ASP A 80 2.45 -11.77 15.71
N LEU A 81 3.53 -12.52 15.92
CA LEU A 81 4.21 -13.27 14.85
C LEU A 81 3.41 -14.46 14.31
N TYR A 82 2.27 -14.76 14.90
CA TYR A 82 1.35 -15.84 14.53
C TYR A 82 0.00 -15.31 14.03
N GLY A 83 -0.07 -14.02 13.74
CA GLY A 83 -1.29 -13.39 13.23
C GLY A 83 -2.38 -13.15 14.26
N ARG A 84 -2.16 -13.43 15.56
CA ARG A 84 -3.15 -13.18 16.60
C ARG A 84 -3.30 -11.69 16.84
N THR A 85 -4.55 -11.22 16.92
CA THR A 85 -4.88 -9.84 17.30
C THR A 85 -5.10 -9.73 18.81
N SER A 86 -5.44 -8.54 19.29
CA SER A 86 -5.88 -8.33 20.68
C SER A 86 -7.27 -8.91 20.99
N MET A 87 -8.02 -9.27 19.94
CA MET A 87 -9.35 -9.86 20.05
C MET A 87 -9.24 -11.39 19.95
N ALA A 88 -9.83 -12.10 20.91
CA ALA A 88 -9.82 -13.57 20.89
C ALA A 88 -10.46 -14.11 19.59
N HIS A 89 -9.86 -15.16 19.03
CA HIS A 89 -10.30 -15.82 17.80
C HIS A 89 -10.28 -14.95 16.53
N LEU A 90 -9.71 -13.73 16.58
CA LEU A 90 -9.50 -12.87 15.42
C LEU A 90 -8.02 -12.88 15.02
N TYR A 91 -7.77 -13.23 13.76
CA TYR A 91 -6.44 -13.28 13.16
C TYR A 91 -6.37 -12.36 11.96
N ALA A 92 -5.17 -11.84 11.68
CA ALA A 92 -4.92 -11.06 10.48
C ALA A 92 -3.54 -11.39 9.90
N ALA A 93 -3.42 -11.42 8.58
CA ALA A 93 -2.18 -11.65 7.85
C ALA A 93 -2.19 -10.89 6.52
N GLY A 94 -1.02 -10.67 5.92
CA GLY A 94 -0.86 -9.92 4.68
C GLY A 94 -1.01 -8.41 4.88
N GLU A 95 -1.31 -7.69 3.82
CA GLU A 95 -1.35 -6.22 3.81
C GLU A 95 -2.26 -5.60 4.89
N THR A 96 -3.30 -6.31 5.31
CA THR A 96 -4.20 -5.85 6.38
C THR A 96 -3.58 -5.91 7.77
N ALA A 97 -2.47 -6.65 7.95
CA ALA A 97 -1.85 -6.89 9.25
C ALA A 97 -0.62 -6.01 9.49
N CYS A 98 -0.47 -5.57 10.73
CA CYS A 98 0.73 -4.89 11.23
C CYS A 98 1.51 -5.83 12.16
N ASN A 99 2.36 -6.67 11.60
CA ASN A 99 3.26 -7.57 12.33
C ASN A 99 4.65 -6.97 12.60
N GLY A 100 4.90 -5.73 12.14
CA GLY A 100 6.15 -4.99 12.34
C GLY A 100 7.25 -5.26 11.31
N VAL A 101 7.10 -6.23 10.41
CA VAL A 101 8.15 -6.62 9.44
C VAL A 101 8.54 -5.48 8.49
N HIS A 102 7.58 -4.68 8.06
CA HIS A 102 7.84 -3.60 7.11
C HIS A 102 8.24 -2.29 7.79
N GLY A 103 7.94 -2.14 9.08
CA GLY A 103 8.18 -0.89 9.78
C GLY A 103 7.48 0.28 9.07
N LYS A 104 8.21 1.36 8.89
CA LYS A 104 7.75 2.59 8.26
C LYS A 104 7.84 2.55 6.73
N ASN A 105 8.68 1.66 6.14
CA ASN A 105 8.94 1.65 4.71
C ASN A 105 9.26 0.23 4.21
N ARG A 106 8.37 -0.33 3.40
CA ARG A 106 8.49 -1.71 2.90
C ARG A 106 9.60 -1.83 1.87
N LEU A 107 10.49 -2.81 2.05
CA LEU A 107 11.43 -3.22 1.00
C LEU A 107 10.64 -3.84 -0.18
N ALA A 108 11.05 -3.50 -1.40
CA ALA A 108 10.39 -3.98 -2.62
C ALA A 108 10.20 -5.50 -2.62
N SER A 109 9.02 -5.94 -3.06
CA SER A 109 8.57 -7.35 -3.16
C SER A 109 8.40 -8.12 -1.85
N ASN A 110 8.83 -7.59 -0.69
CA ASN A 110 8.73 -8.30 0.59
C ASN A 110 7.30 -8.53 1.06
N SER A 111 6.30 -7.82 0.53
CA SER A 111 4.90 -8.03 0.88
C SER A 111 4.39 -9.43 0.51
N LEU A 112 4.81 -9.98 -0.62
CA LEU A 112 4.41 -11.32 -1.04
C LEU A 112 4.97 -12.38 -0.09
N LEU A 113 6.26 -12.26 0.26
CA LEU A 113 6.92 -13.17 1.19
C LEU A 113 6.32 -13.06 2.60
N GLU A 114 6.09 -11.85 3.07
CA GLU A 114 5.42 -11.59 4.36
C GLU A 114 4.04 -12.25 4.39
N SER A 115 3.19 -12.01 3.38
CA SER A 115 1.85 -12.58 3.31
C SER A 115 1.87 -14.11 3.37
N LEU A 116 2.75 -14.77 2.62
CA LEU A 116 2.86 -16.23 2.61
C LEU A 116 3.32 -16.79 3.96
N VAL A 117 4.38 -16.21 4.54
CA VAL A 117 4.97 -16.70 5.80
C VAL A 117 4.02 -16.52 6.97
N PHE A 118 3.43 -15.34 7.12
CA PHE A 118 2.57 -15.04 8.27
C PHE A 118 1.17 -15.64 8.13
N ALA A 119 0.63 -15.76 6.91
CA ALA A 119 -0.60 -16.52 6.69
C ALA A 119 -0.43 -17.99 7.05
N LYS A 120 0.72 -18.61 6.67
CA LYS A 120 1.01 -19.98 7.08
C LYS A 120 1.09 -20.12 8.59
N ARG A 121 1.81 -19.23 9.28
CA ARG A 121 1.92 -19.27 10.77
C ARG A 121 0.56 -19.08 11.44
N ALA A 122 -0.29 -18.20 10.93
CA ALA A 122 -1.65 -18.01 11.43
C ALA A 122 -2.48 -19.28 11.21
N ALA A 123 -2.41 -19.90 10.03
CA ALA A 123 -3.12 -21.14 9.73
C ALA A 123 -2.70 -22.29 10.65
N ASP A 124 -1.39 -22.45 10.90
CA ASP A 124 -0.88 -23.50 11.81
C ASP A 124 -1.48 -23.34 13.23
N VAL A 125 -1.54 -22.10 13.74
CA VAL A 125 -2.13 -21.84 15.07
C VAL A 125 -3.64 -22.04 15.10
N VAL A 126 -4.35 -21.57 14.05
CA VAL A 126 -5.81 -21.76 13.95
C VAL A 126 -6.16 -23.27 13.86
N ALA A 127 -5.35 -24.06 13.17
CA ALA A 127 -5.56 -25.51 13.07
C ALA A 127 -5.38 -26.22 14.41
N ASP A 128 -4.49 -25.71 15.27
CA ASP A 128 -4.23 -26.27 16.61
C ASP A 128 -5.19 -25.71 17.68
N ASP A 129 -5.97 -24.68 17.35
CA ASP A 129 -6.94 -24.06 18.27
C ASP A 129 -8.12 -25.01 18.52
N LYS A 130 -8.11 -25.66 19.68
CA LYS A 130 -9.17 -26.57 20.14
C LYS A 130 -10.24 -25.87 20.95
N SER A 131 -10.30 -24.53 20.93
CA SER A 131 -11.32 -23.78 21.62
C SER A 131 -12.72 -24.21 21.18
N GLU A 132 -13.61 -24.37 22.16
CA GLU A 132 -14.98 -24.76 21.90
C GLU A 132 -15.65 -23.71 21.00
N LYS A 133 -16.30 -24.16 19.92
CA LYS A 133 -17.10 -23.27 19.10
C LYS A 133 -18.23 -22.73 19.98
N PRO A 134 -18.53 -21.43 19.95
CA PRO A 134 -19.68 -20.91 20.68
C PRO A 134 -20.93 -21.65 20.20
N GLU A 135 -21.70 -22.20 21.15
CA GLU A 135 -22.90 -23.00 20.86
C GLU A 135 -24.00 -22.20 20.16
N ASN A 136 -23.96 -20.87 20.26
CA ASN A 136 -24.96 -19.98 19.67
C ASN A 136 -24.27 -18.87 18.89
N TYR A 137 -24.33 -18.93 17.57
CA TYR A 137 -24.15 -17.76 16.72
C TYR A 137 -25.47 -16.95 16.76
N ASN A 138 -25.56 -15.99 17.67
CA ASN A 138 -26.62 -15.00 17.55
C ASN A 138 -26.36 -14.23 16.24
N GLU A 139 -27.39 -14.12 15.40
CA GLU A 139 -27.33 -13.22 14.26
C GLU A 139 -26.98 -11.81 14.77
N ILE A 140 -25.92 -11.24 14.22
CA ILE A 140 -25.54 -9.87 14.56
C ILE A 140 -26.60 -8.95 13.99
N ASP A 141 -27.36 -8.29 14.86
CA ASP A 141 -28.31 -7.25 14.44
C ASP A 141 -27.52 -6.04 13.89
N LEU A 142 -27.48 -5.92 12.58
CA LEU A 142 -26.84 -4.81 11.90
C LEU A 142 -27.70 -3.55 11.82
N SER A 143 -28.99 -3.62 12.23
CA SER A 143 -29.91 -2.48 12.14
C SER A 143 -29.52 -1.32 13.08
N SER A 144 -28.78 -1.62 14.15
CA SER A 144 -28.27 -0.62 15.10
C SER A 144 -27.03 0.14 14.59
N TYR A 145 -26.44 -0.31 13.48
CA TYR A 145 -25.24 0.34 12.93
C TYR A 145 -25.64 1.45 11.94
N PRO A 146 -24.94 2.59 11.95
CA PRO A 146 -25.16 3.64 10.97
C PRO A 146 -24.87 3.15 9.54
N PRO A 147 -25.45 3.78 8.52
CA PRO A 147 -25.18 3.48 7.12
C PRO A 147 -23.69 3.42 6.81
N LYS A 148 -23.30 2.63 5.82
CA LYS A 148 -21.88 2.41 5.43
C LYS A 148 -21.14 3.73 5.19
N GLU A 149 -21.79 4.68 4.53
CA GLU A 149 -21.20 5.97 4.16
C GLU A 149 -20.92 6.84 5.40
N GLU A 150 -21.78 6.80 6.42
CA GLU A 150 -21.57 7.51 7.66
C GLU A 150 -20.40 6.91 8.45
N ARG A 151 -20.36 5.57 8.56
CA ARG A 151 -19.24 4.87 9.21
C ARG A 151 -17.91 5.13 8.49
N GLN A 152 -17.91 5.15 7.17
CA GLN A 152 -16.69 5.47 6.43
C GLN A 152 -16.19 6.89 6.72
N LYS A 153 -17.09 7.86 6.85
CA LYS A 153 -16.72 9.24 7.23
C LYS A 153 -16.17 9.31 8.66
N GLU A 154 -16.80 8.59 9.58
CA GLU A 154 -16.35 8.51 10.97
C GLU A 154 -14.97 7.88 11.08
N PHE A 155 -14.75 6.74 10.43
CA PHE A 155 -13.44 6.07 10.41
C PHE A 155 -12.37 6.92 9.73
N LYS A 156 -12.70 7.58 8.61
CA LYS A 156 -11.78 8.49 7.96
C LYS A 156 -11.38 9.62 8.91
N LYS A 157 -12.34 10.21 9.61
CA LYS A 157 -12.05 11.26 10.60
C LYS A 157 -11.14 10.76 11.71
N LEU A 158 -11.47 9.60 12.31
CA LEU A 158 -10.67 8.98 13.37
C LEU A 158 -9.21 8.75 12.92
N ILE A 159 -9.02 8.20 11.71
CA ILE A 159 -7.68 7.97 11.15
C ILE A 159 -6.94 9.29 10.94
N MET A 160 -7.62 10.31 10.40
CA MET A 160 -7.00 11.62 10.15
C MET A 160 -6.62 12.33 11.45
N ASP A 161 -7.46 12.24 12.47
CA ASP A 161 -7.19 12.81 13.79
C ASP A 161 -5.97 12.13 14.44
N GLU A 162 -5.88 10.79 14.34
CA GLU A 162 -4.74 10.02 14.85
C GLU A 162 -3.44 10.35 14.11
N ILE A 163 -3.47 10.45 12.78
CA ILE A 163 -2.31 10.85 11.98
C ILE A 163 -1.84 12.24 12.40
N LYS A 164 -2.77 13.19 12.55
CA LYS A 164 -2.46 14.56 12.95
C LYS A 164 -1.83 14.65 14.34
N GLU A 165 -2.27 13.78 15.27
CA GLU A 165 -1.71 13.71 16.61
C GLU A 165 -0.29 13.13 16.61
N LYS A 166 -0.06 12.05 15.83
CA LYS A 166 1.22 11.32 15.83
C LYS A 166 2.28 11.93 14.93
N ASP A 167 1.88 12.49 13.80
CA ASP A 167 2.80 13.09 12.81
C ASP A 167 2.11 14.27 12.10
N LYS A 168 2.16 15.43 12.78
CA LYS A 168 1.55 16.66 12.27
C LYS A 168 2.17 17.10 10.94
N ASP A 169 3.47 16.93 10.75
CA ASP A 169 4.15 17.35 9.52
C ASP A 169 3.71 16.49 8.33
N PHE A 170 3.54 15.17 8.55
CA PHE A 170 2.95 14.28 7.55
C PHE A 170 1.50 14.69 7.24
N TYR A 171 0.70 14.94 8.27
CA TYR A 171 -0.69 15.35 8.09
C TYR A 171 -0.80 16.64 7.27
N ASP A 172 -0.04 17.66 7.63
CA ASP A 172 -0.07 18.97 6.95
C ASP A 172 0.41 18.86 5.49
N LYS A 173 1.39 17.99 5.23
CA LYS A 173 1.96 17.81 3.89
C LYS A 173 1.07 16.97 2.96
N TRP A 174 0.41 15.92 3.47
CA TRP A 174 -0.21 14.87 2.65
C TRP A 174 -1.71 14.70 2.86
N CYS A 175 -2.23 15.06 4.04
CA CYS A 175 -3.63 14.82 4.38
C CYS A 175 -4.48 16.09 4.36
N ASN A 176 -3.86 17.26 4.53
CA ASN A 176 -4.54 18.56 4.61
C ASN A 176 -4.70 19.25 3.24
N THR A 177 -4.57 18.51 2.14
CA THR A 177 -4.86 19.02 0.80
C THR A 177 -6.37 19.19 0.66
N GLN A 178 -6.87 20.36 1.02
CA GLN A 178 -8.16 20.84 0.53
C GLN A 178 -7.97 21.24 -0.94
N GLY A 179 -8.34 20.36 -1.83
CA GLY A 179 -8.51 20.61 -3.24
C GLY A 179 -9.87 20.12 -3.64
#